data_208089bb4204326a25ddbf000eb3afd1
#
_entry.id   208089bb4204326a25ddbf000eb3afd1
#
_cell.length_a   1.000
_cell.length_b   1.000
_cell.length_c   1.000
_cell.angle_alpha   90.00
_cell.angle_beta   90.00
_cell.angle_gamma   90.00
#
_symmetry.space_group_name_H-M   'P 1'
#
loop_
_entity.id
_entity.type
_entity.pdbx_description
1 polymer ?
#
loop_
_entity_poly.entity_id
_entity_poly.type
_entity_poly.pdbx_seq_one_letter_code
_entity_poly.pdbx_strand_id
1 'polypeptide(L)'
;MLYGTKLRLLWGWYHLATAYSLYYCYINDLMSLVYYSLIWGVLFVIVGGYAGWHRYFTHKSFKTDKITRTIMLWLGAAMGLGKPVTVVGIHRYHHANSDTEQDIHSPKYSTWWEILFGYYKEPKLSKKYISDLLKDKQIRFLQKYYFKILILINLTLLLIHPILPGLLFGIGNLYVMYSTGIIINNLNHRGGSNNNLLYAILTFGEGWHDNHHLDSSKYSNWIKWYQIDITGLIIKWFLKREHGSVS
;
A
#
# COMPACT_ATOMS: atom_id res chain seq x y z
N MET A 1 -20.45 -9.05 9.50
CA MET A 1 -19.71 -9.33 8.24
C MET A 1 -18.23 -9.40 8.57
N LEU A 2 -17.55 -10.46 8.12
CA LEU A 2 -16.13 -10.69 8.37
C LEU A 2 -15.26 -9.57 7.75
N TYR A 3 -14.09 -9.31 8.33
CA TYR A 3 -13.16 -8.27 7.89
C TYR A 3 -12.75 -8.43 6.41
N GLY A 4 -12.30 -9.60 6.02
CA GLY A 4 -11.92 -9.90 4.63
C GLY A 4 -13.06 -9.69 3.63
N THR A 5 -14.31 -10.02 4.00
CA THR A 5 -15.48 -9.76 3.14
C THR A 5 -15.68 -8.26 2.91
N LYS A 6 -15.56 -7.44 3.97
CA LYS A 6 -15.66 -5.97 3.83
C LYS A 6 -14.57 -5.40 2.92
N LEU A 7 -13.36 -5.94 3.02
CA LEU A 7 -12.24 -5.50 2.20
C LEU A 7 -12.46 -5.84 0.73
N ARG A 8 -12.88 -7.06 0.41
CA ARG A 8 -13.20 -7.47 -0.97
C ARG A 8 -14.37 -6.69 -1.58
N LEU A 9 -15.39 -6.35 -0.78
CA LEU A 9 -16.48 -5.47 -1.25
C LEU A 9 -15.96 -4.06 -1.57
N LEU A 10 -15.04 -3.53 -0.76
CA LEU A 10 -14.40 -2.24 -1.03
C LEU A 10 -13.58 -2.29 -2.33
N TRP A 11 -12.82 -3.36 -2.57
CA TRP A 11 -12.07 -3.55 -3.82
C TRP A 11 -13.00 -3.68 -5.02
N GLY A 12 -14.08 -4.47 -4.92
CA GLY A 12 -15.10 -4.57 -5.94
C GLY A 12 -15.72 -3.20 -6.27
N TRP A 13 -15.99 -2.42 -5.24
CA TRP A 13 -16.46 -1.04 -5.42
C TRP A 13 -15.46 -0.19 -6.21
N TYR A 14 -14.17 -0.21 -5.86
CA TYR A 14 -13.16 0.57 -6.60
C TYR A 14 -12.99 0.11 -8.05
N HIS A 15 -13.12 -1.19 -8.33
CA HIS A 15 -13.13 -1.67 -9.72
C HIS A 15 -14.32 -1.08 -10.50
N LEU A 16 -15.53 -1.14 -9.95
CA LEU A 16 -16.73 -0.59 -10.58
C LEU A 16 -16.65 0.92 -10.75
N ALA A 17 -16.24 1.64 -9.70
CA ALA A 17 -16.09 3.09 -9.74
C ALA A 17 -15.05 3.54 -10.77
N THR A 18 -13.92 2.82 -10.87
CA THR A 18 -12.88 3.11 -11.88
C THR A 18 -13.41 2.84 -13.29
N ALA A 19 -14.01 1.67 -13.53
CA ALA A 19 -14.57 1.33 -14.83
C ALA A 19 -15.62 2.34 -15.30
N TYR A 20 -16.54 2.72 -14.41
CA TYR A 20 -17.53 3.77 -14.67
C TYR A 20 -16.87 5.12 -14.99
N SER A 21 -15.88 5.54 -14.21
CA SER A 21 -15.21 6.82 -14.40
C SER A 21 -14.44 6.88 -15.74
N LEU A 22 -13.76 5.79 -16.10
CA LEU A 22 -13.06 5.68 -17.39
C LEU A 22 -14.05 5.74 -18.55
N TYR A 23 -15.14 4.99 -18.49
CA TYR A 23 -16.20 5.00 -19.50
C TYR A 23 -16.83 6.40 -19.63
N TYR A 24 -17.19 7.02 -18.50
CA TYR A 24 -17.77 8.38 -18.49
C TYR A 24 -16.81 9.40 -19.10
N CYS A 25 -15.54 9.38 -18.72
CA CYS A 25 -14.55 10.30 -19.31
C CYS A 25 -14.34 10.07 -20.81
N TYR A 26 -14.40 8.82 -21.26
CA TYR A 26 -14.28 8.50 -22.69
C TYR A 26 -15.46 9.05 -23.51
N ILE A 27 -16.70 8.83 -23.10
CA ILE A 27 -17.89 9.25 -23.87
C ILE A 27 -18.15 10.78 -23.79
N ASN A 28 -17.54 11.50 -22.85
CA ASN A 28 -17.70 12.94 -22.66
C ASN A 28 -16.44 13.76 -23.04
N ASP A 29 -15.46 13.15 -23.72
CA ASP A 29 -14.19 13.78 -24.13
C ASP A 29 -13.38 14.37 -22.95
N LEU A 30 -13.44 13.75 -21.78
CA LEU A 30 -12.78 14.17 -20.55
C LEU A 30 -11.51 13.34 -20.22
N MET A 31 -10.85 12.77 -21.24
CA MET A 31 -9.68 11.90 -21.04
C MET A 31 -8.50 12.60 -20.33
N SER A 32 -8.41 13.92 -20.39
CA SER A 32 -7.44 14.69 -19.60
C SER A 32 -7.56 14.44 -18.09
N LEU A 33 -8.78 14.25 -17.56
CA LEU A 33 -9.00 13.94 -16.15
C LEU A 33 -8.42 12.57 -15.78
N VAL A 34 -8.45 11.60 -16.71
CA VAL A 34 -7.85 10.27 -16.51
C VAL A 34 -6.33 10.40 -16.41
N TYR A 35 -5.68 11.20 -17.25
CA TYR A 35 -4.23 11.43 -17.16
C TYR A 35 -3.82 12.07 -15.82
N TYR A 36 -4.56 13.11 -15.37
CA TYR A 36 -4.32 13.70 -14.05
C TYR A 36 -4.55 12.69 -12.92
N SER A 37 -5.56 11.86 -13.06
CA SER A 37 -5.87 10.79 -12.08
C SER A 37 -4.78 9.71 -12.03
N LEU A 38 -4.17 9.36 -13.17
CA LEU A 38 -3.01 8.45 -13.21
C LEU A 38 -1.80 9.03 -12.48
N ILE A 39 -1.46 10.30 -12.74
CA ILE A 39 -0.37 11.00 -12.05
C ILE A 39 -0.65 11.05 -10.54
N TRP A 40 -1.86 11.46 -10.17
CA TRP A 40 -2.30 11.48 -8.77
C TRP A 40 -2.23 10.10 -8.13
N GLY A 41 -2.74 9.06 -8.80
CA GLY A 41 -2.74 7.67 -8.32
C GLY A 41 -1.33 7.15 -8.04
N VAL A 42 -0.37 7.48 -8.91
CA VAL A 42 1.05 7.14 -8.71
C VAL A 42 1.61 7.83 -7.47
N LEU A 43 1.44 9.15 -7.34
CA LEU A 43 1.93 9.91 -6.18
C LEU A 43 1.26 9.43 -4.89
N PHE A 44 -0.03 9.17 -4.94
CA PHE A 44 -0.82 8.65 -3.85
C PHE A 44 -0.29 7.29 -3.33
N VAL A 45 0.04 6.37 -4.25
CA VAL A 45 0.60 5.06 -3.90
C VAL A 45 2.02 5.17 -3.38
N ILE A 46 2.87 5.99 -4.01
CA ILE A 46 4.26 6.17 -3.56
C ILE A 46 4.27 6.77 -2.15
N VAL A 47 3.55 7.87 -1.91
CA VAL A 47 3.59 8.57 -0.62
C VAL A 47 2.82 7.81 0.47
N GLY A 48 1.60 7.34 0.17
CA GLY A 48 0.76 6.65 1.15
C GLY A 48 1.16 5.20 1.39
N GLY A 49 1.41 4.45 0.31
CA GLY A 49 1.71 3.01 0.34
C GLY A 49 3.17 2.71 0.61
N TYR A 50 4.00 2.94 -0.40
CA TYR A 50 5.37 2.49 -0.38
C TYR A 50 6.25 3.26 0.62
N ALA A 51 6.21 4.59 0.59
CA ALA A 51 6.96 5.39 1.58
C ALA A 51 6.27 5.35 2.95
N GLY A 52 4.96 5.55 3.01
CA GLY A 52 4.21 5.65 4.25
C GLY A 52 4.01 4.31 4.95
N TRP A 53 3.03 3.52 4.50
CA TRP A 53 2.67 2.31 5.23
C TRP A 53 3.75 1.25 5.20
N HIS A 54 4.45 1.08 4.08
CA HIS A 54 5.50 0.08 3.96
C HIS A 54 6.79 0.54 4.67
N ARG A 55 7.49 1.57 4.17
CA ARG A 55 8.82 1.91 4.69
C ARG A 55 8.79 2.66 6.02
N TYR A 56 7.82 3.55 6.25
CA TYR A 56 7.75 4.31 7.50
C TYR A 56 7.05 3.54 8.63
N PHE A 57 5.77 3.18 8.47
CA PHE A 57 5.00 2.54 9.55
C PHE A 57 5.39 1.09 9.79
N THR A 58 5.75 0.32 8.76
CA THR A 58 6.15 -1.08 8.94
C THR A 58 7.60 -1.18 9.39
N HIS A 59 8.52 -0.61 8.63
CA HIS A 59 9.96 -0.82 8.82
C HIS A 59 10.66 0.27 9.63
N LYS A 60 10.00 1.41 9.87
CA LYS A 60 10.59 2.55 10.60
C LYS A 60 11.91 3.02 9.97
N SER A 61 12.02 2.97 8.66
CA SER A 61 13.25 3.12 7.91
C SER A 61 13.75 4.57 7.79
N PHE A 62 12.95 5.55 8.20
CA PHE A 62 13.34 6.96 8.26
C PHE A 62 12.55 7.72 9.30
N LYS A 63 13.01 8.94 9.62
CA LYS A 63 12.33 9.90 10.49
C LYS A 63 11.65 10.97 9.66
N THR A 64 10.54 11.53 10.18
CA THR A 64 9.82 12.62 9.53
C THR A 64 9.11 13.51 10.55
N ASP A 65 8.56 14.65 10.11
CA ASP A 65 7.73 15.52 10.93
C ASP A 65 6.29 14.98 11.07
N LYS A 66 5.56 15.54 12.05
CA LYS A 66 4.20 15.11 12.39
C LYS A 66 3.21 15.32 11.24
N ILE A 67 3.37 16.36 10.44
CA ILE A 67 2.45 16.66 9.31
C ILE A 67 2.64 15.63 8.22
N THR A 68 3.89 15.44 7.77
CA THR A 68 4.25 14.44 6.74
C THR A 68 3.82 13.03 7.16
N ARG A 69 4.08 12.66 8.43
CA ARG A 69 3.61 11.39 9.01
C ARG A 69 2.08 11.24 8.92
N THR A 70 1.34 12.29 9.28
CA THR A 70 -0.13 12.26 9.23
C THR A 70 -0.62 12.12 7.80
N ILE A 71 -0.04 12.86 6.85
CA ILE A 71 -0.36 12.73 5.42
C ILE A 71 -0.13 11.30 4.95
N MET A 72 1.03 10.71 5.20
CA MET A 72 1.33 9.33 4.83
C MET A 72 0.36 8.32 5.43
N LEU A 73 -0.04 8.50 6.70
CA LEU A 73 -0.99 7.63 7.37
C LEU A 73 -2.37 7.66 6.69
N TRP A 74 -2.88 8.86 6.40
CA TRP A 74 -4.20 9.02 5.81
C TRP A 74 -4.26 8.65 4.33
N LEU A 75 -3.24 9.00 3.55
CA LEU A 75 -3.12 8.54 2.16
C LEU A 75 -3.06 7.00 2.11
N GLY A 76 -2.24 6.39 2.96
CA GLY A 76 -2.17 4.93 3.05
C GLY A 76 -3.49 4.28 3.45
N ALA A 77 -4.23 4.89 4.39
CA ALA A 77 -5.57 4.41 4.75
C ALA A 77 -6.55 4.49 3.58
N ALA A 78 -6.52 5.60 2.83
CA ALA A 78 -7.41 5.84 1.70
C ALA A 78 -7.15 4.91 0.51
N MET A 79 -5.98 4.29 0.40
CA MET A 79 -5.69 3.28 -0.64
C MET A 79 -6.57 2.03 -0.56
N GLY A 80 -7.23 1.77 0.56
CA GLY A 80 -8.16 0.65 0.65
C GLY A 80 -7.52 -0.73 0.82
N LEU A 81 -6.23 -0.82 1.17
CA LEU A 81 -5.54 -2.11 1.37
C LEU A 81 -5.94 -2.82 2.67
N GLY A 82 -6.56 -2.12 3.60
CA GLY A 82 -7.01 -2.66 4.87
C GLY A 82 -6.72 -1.75 6.06
N LYS A 83 -7.04 -2.23 7.25
CA LYS A 83 -6.85 -1.47 8.49
C LYS A 83 -5.36 -1.35 8.84
N PRO A 84 -4.88 -0.19 9.34
CA PRO A 84 -3.46 0.08 9.52
C PRO A 84 -2.74 -0.94 10.41
N VAL A 85 -3.30 -1.30 11.58
CA VAL A 85 -2.66 -2.29 12.48
C VAL A 85 -2.60 -3.67 11.82
N THR A 86 -3.63 -4.03 11.04
CA THR A 86 -3.68 -5.32 10.36
C THR A 86 -2.63 -5.38 9.24
N VAL A 87 -2.62 -4.39 8.34
CA VAL A 87 -1.69 -4.39 7.19
C VAL A 87 -0.23 -4.32 7.65
N VAL A 88 0.10 -3.37 8.52
CA VAL A 88 1.46 -3.21 9.05
C VAL A 88 1.90 -4.44 9.87
N GLY A 89 1.01 -4.95 10.72
CA GLY A 89 1.31 -6.12 11.55
C GLY A 89 1.53 -7.40 10.73
N ILE A 90 0.71 -7.63 9.70
CA ILE A 90 0.85 -8.76 8.77
C ILE A 90 2.18 -8.65 8.01
N HIS A 91 2.54 -7.47 7.53
CA HIS A 91 3.78 -7.30 6.79
C HIS A 91 5.03 -7.49 7.67
N ARG A 92 5.01 -7.03 8.93
CA ARG A 92 6.06 -7.35 9.91
C ARG A 92 6.13 -8.85 10.22
N TYR A 93 4.97 -9.53 10.26
CA TYR A 93 4.91 -10.98 10.43
C TYR A 93 5.51 -11.71 9.23
N HIS A 94 5.20 -11.26 8.01
CA HIS A 94 5.80 -11.76 6.78
C HIS A 94 7.33 -11.67 6.81
N HIS A 95 7.92 -10.50 7.09
CA HIS A 95 9.37 -10.36 7.20
C HIS A 95 10.02 -11.26 8.25
N ALA A 96 9.31 -11.57 9.35
CA ALA A 96 9.81 -12.47 10.38
C ALA A 96 9.71 -13.95 10.01
N ASN A 97 8.92 -14.30 8.99
CA ASN A 97 8.65 -15.70 8.60
C ASN A 97 8.76 -15.89 7.07
N SER A 98 9.43 -14.96 6.37
CA SER A 98 9.48 -14.94 4.90
C SER A 98 9.85 -16.28 4.31
N ASP A 99 9.06 -16.71 3.32
CA ASP A 99 9.22 -17.96 2.56
C ASP A 99 9.17 -19.26 3.38
N THR A 100 8.68 -19.21 4.62
CA THR A 100 8.35 -20.39 5.45
C THR A 100 6.88 -20.79 5.32
N GLU A 101 6.50 -21.94 5.87
CA GLU A 101 5.10 -22.39 5.94
C GLU A 101 4.18 -21.46 6.74
N GLN A 102 4.75 -20.60 7.58
CA GLN A 102 4.01 -19.59 8.35
C GLN A 102 3.76 -18.31 7.57
N ASP A 103 4.46 -18.12 6.46
CA ASP A 103 4.33 -16.92 5.64
C ASP A 103 3.08 -16.97 4.78
N ILE A 104 2.10 -16.14 5.12
CA ILE A 104 0.83 -16.06 4.40
C ILE A 104 0.93 -15.43 3.01
N HIS A 105 2.04 -14.75 2.72
CA HIS A 105 2.29 -14.11 1.43
C HIS A 105 3.21 -14.92 0.53
N SER A 106 3.75 -16.05 1.01
CA SER A 106 4.65 -16.86 0.19
C SER A 106 3.89 -17.62 -0.91
N PRO A 107 4.23 -17.42 -2.18
CA PRO A 107 3.65 -18.16 -3.29
C PRO A 107 4.04 -19.65 -3.31
N LYS A 108 4.94 -20.06 -2.41
CA LYS A 108 5.29 -21.47 -2.20
C LYS A 108 4.20 -22.23 -1.44
N TYR A 109 3.49 -21.55 -0.52
CA TYR A 109 2.53 -22.16 0.39
C TYR A 109 1.09 -21.65 0.23
N SER A 110 0.91 -20.55 -0.52
CA SER A 110 -0.39 -19.99 -0.86
C SER A 110 -0.52 -19.86 -2.37
N THR A 111 -1.73 -20.01 -2.89
CA THR A 111 -1.99 -19.74 -4.29
C THR A 111 -1.91 -18.24 -4.57
N TRP A 112 -1.51 -17.87 -5.78
CA TRP A 112 -1.43 -16.45 -6.15
C TRP A 112 -2.78 -15.72 -6.07
N TRP A 113 -3.91 -16.42 -6.24
CA TRP A 113 -5.25 -15.89 -6.02
C TRP A 113 -5.54 -15.57 -4.54
N GLU A 114 -5.11 -16.45 -3.63
CA GLU A 114 -5.24 -16.19 -2.20
C GLU A 114 -4.45 -14.96 -1.78
N ILE A 115 -3.24 -14.83 -2.31
CA ILE A 115 -2.37 -13.67 -2.04
C ILE A 115 -3.00 -12.40 -2.62
N LEU A 116 -3.40 -12.40 -3.90
CA LEU A 116 -3.95 -11.23 -4.60
C LEU A 116 -5.26 -10.74 -3.95
N PHE A 117 -6.17 -11.64 -3.62
CA PHE A 117 -7.49 -11.28 -3.10
C PHE A 117 -7.64 -11.41 -1.58
N GLY A 118 -6.55 -11.65 -0.86
CA GLY A 118 -6.56 -11.76 0.61
C GLY A 118 -7.49 -12.86 1.13
N TYR A 119 -7.52 -14.02 0.47
CA TYR A 119 -8.28 -15.19 0.92
C TYR A 119 -7.51 -16.07 1.91
N TYR A 120 -6.29 -15.69 2.25
CA TYR A 120 -5.48 -16.41 3.22
C TYR A 120 -6.03 -16.28 4.65
N LYS A 121 -5.68 -17.25 5.49
CA LYS A 121 -6.02 -17.20 6.90
C LYS A 121 -5.15 -16.18 7.63
N GLU A 122 -5.79 -15.12 8.12
CA GLU A 122 -5.06 -14.10 8.88
C GLU A 122 -4.35 -14.70 10.12
N PRO A 123 -3.05 -14.44 10.32
CA PRO A 123 -2.34 -14.92 11.47
C PRO A 123 -2.82 -14.19 12.74
N LYS A 124 -2.78 -14.87 13.87
CA LYS A 124 -2.94 -14.21 15.18
C LYS A 124 -1.68 -13.39 15.46
N LEU A 125 -1.74 -12.10 15.21
CA LEU A 125 -0.60 -11.21 15.39
C LEU A 125 -0.21 -11.10 16.87
N SER A 126 1.03 -11.44 17.18
CA SER A 126 1.62 -11.20 18.50
C SER A 126 1.77 -9.72 18.78
N LYS A 127 1.69 -9.31 20.04
CA LYS A 127 1.92 -7.93 20.49
C LYS A 127 3.26 -7.35 20.01
N LYS A 128 4.29 -8.18 19.82
CA LYS A 128 5.61 -7.75 19.32
C LYS A 128 5.52 -7.03 17.96
N TYR A 129 4.55 -7.37 17.10
CA TYR A 129 4.39 -6.77 15.78
C TYR A 129 3.55 -5.50 15.75
N ILE A 130 2.73 -5.24 16.80
CA ILE A 130 1.70 -4.19 16.75
C ILE A 130 1.65 -3.27 17.96
N SER A 131 2.46 -3.51 19.00
CA SER A 131 2.36 -2.78 20.27
C SER A 131 2.58 -1.26 20.14
N ASP A 132 3.50 -0.83 19.28
CA ASP A 132 3.75 0.57 18.97
C ASP A 132 2.57 1.23 18.26
N LEU A 133 1.98 0.52 17.31
CA LEU A 133 0.80 0.98 16.56
C LEU A 133 -0.41 1.18 17.49
N LEU A 134 -0.57 0.28 18.47
CA LEU A 134 -1.64 0.36 19.45
C LEU A 134 -1.47 1.50 20.47
N LYS A 135 -0.28 2.07 20.61
CA LYS A 135 -0.03 3.26 21.42
C LYS A 135 -0.42 4.56 20.71
N ASP A 136 -0.43 4.56 19.38
CA ASP A 136 -0.72 5.73 18.57
C ASP A 136 -2.22 6.02 18.49
N LYS A 137 -2.64 7.24 18.86
CA LYS A 137 -4.05 7.64 18.89
C LYS A 137 -4.67 7.70 17.48
N GLN A 138 -3.94 8.19 16.47
CA GLN A 138 -4.45 8.31 15.10
C GLN A 138 -4.60 6.92 14.46
N ILE A 139 -3.63 6.03 14.67
CA ILE A 139 -3.69 4.64 14.17
C ILE A 139 -4.86 3.91 14.82
N ARG A 140 -5.06 4.01 16.13
CA ARG A 140 -6.24 3.41 16.80
C ARG A 140 -7.57 3.95 16.28
N PHE A 141 -7.65 5.27 16.03
CA PHE A 141 -8.84 5.88 15.46
C PHE A 141 -9.14 5.30 14.07
N LEU A 142 -8.15 5.27 13.19
CA LEU A 142 -8.28 4.65 11.86
C LEU A 142 -8.60 3.16 11.96
N GLN A 143 -7.94 2.40 12.84
CA GLN A 143 -8.20 0.97 13.03
C GLN A 143 -9.68 0.72 13.40
N LYS A 144 -10.25 1.56 14.26
CA LYS A 144 -11.64 1.43 14.71
C LYS A 144 -12.66 1.83 13.65
N TYR A 145 -12.41 2.94 12.94
CA TYR A 145 -13.40 3.57 12.07
C TYR A 145 -13.11 3.40 10.57
N TYR A 146 -12.10 2.64 10.20
CA TYR A 146 -11.58 2.50 8.84
C TYR A 146 -12.66 2.43 7.76
N PHE A 147 -13.51 1.40 7.78
CA PHE A 147 -14.54 1.24 6.76
C PHE A 147 -15.61 2.35 6.80
N LYS A 148 -15.94 2.87 7.98
CA LYS A 148 -16.90 3.97 8.10
C LYS A 148 -16.36 5.24 7.44
N ILE A 149 -15.08 5.54 7.64
CA ILE A 149 -14.39 6.69 7.05
C ILE A 149 -14.35 6.55 5.52
N LEU A 150 -13.94 5.40 5.00
CA LEU A 150 -13.88 5.19 3.56
C LEU A 150 -15.27 5.24 2.91
N ILE A 151 -16.28 4.67 3.53
CA ILE A 151 -17.68 4.76 3.05
C ILE A 151 -18.11 6.24 3.02
N LEU A 152 -17.89 6.98 4.11
CA LEU A 152 -18.28 8.40 4.18
C LEU A 152 -17.58 9.22 3.10
N ILE A 153 -16.28 9.05 2.92
CA ILE A 153 -15.50 9.75 1.86
C ILE A 153 -16.10 9.42 0.49
N ASN A 154 -16.29 8.14 0.17
CA ASN A 154 -16.82 7.75 -1.14
C ASN A 154 -18.25 8.26 -1.38
N LEU A 155 -19.13 8.22 -0.36
CA LEU A 155 -20.48 8.81 -0.47
C LEU A 155 -20.44 10.32 -0.69
N THR A 156 -19.57 11.04 0.03
CA THR A 156 -19.37 12.48 -0.19
C THR A 156 -18.92 12.78 -1.61
N LEU A 157 -17.96 12.01 -2.14
CA LEU A 157 -17.48 12.18 -3.52
C LEU A 157 -18.57 11.88 -4.55
N LEU A 158 -19.38 10.83 -4.32
CA LEU A 158 -20.53 10.52 -5.21
C LEU A 158 -21.56 11.64 -5.24
N LEU A 159 -21.81 12.31 -4.11
CA LEU A 159 -22.73 13.44 -4.04
C LEU A 159 -22.21 14.67 -4.80
N ILE A 160 -20.88 14.84 -4.90
CA ILE A 160 -20.26 15.92 -5.67
C ILE A 160 -20.28 15.57 -7.15
N HIS A 161 -19.74 14.42 -7.54
CA HIS A 161 -19.79 13.89 -8.90
C HIS A 161 -19.46 12.39 -8.93
N PRO A 162 -20.23 11.58 -9.67
CA PRO A 162 -20.13 10.12 -9.62
C PRO A 162 -18.79 9.55 -10.13
N ILE A 163 -18.00 10.32 -10.89
CA ILE A 163 -16.67 9.86 -11.36
C ILE A 163 -15.56 10.04 -10.31
N LEU A 164 -15.75 10.87 -9.29
CA LEU A 164 -14.68 11.23 -8.34
C LEU A 164 -14.13 10.03 -7.54
N PRO A 165 -14.94 9.07 -7.04
CA PRO A 165 -14.39 7.92 -6.35
C PRO A 165 -13.41 7.11 -7.19
N GLY A 166 -13.72 6.88 -8.46
CA GLY A 166 -12.85 6.15 -9.39
C GLY A 166 -11.58 6.92 -9.71
N LEU A 167 -11.70 8.21 -10.05
CA LEU A 167 -10.55 9.04 -10.42
C LEU A 167 -9.63 9.35 -9.23
N LEU A 168 -10.15 9.62 -8.04
CA LEU A 168 -9.33 10.02 -6.90
C LEU A 168 -8.74 8.84 -6.12
N PHE A 169 -9.47 7.72 -6.02
CA PHE A 169 -9.03 6.58 -5.23
C PHE A 169 -8.99 5.26 -6.00
N GLY A 170 -9.93 5.03 -6.92
CA GLY A 170 -10.06 3.77 -7.62
C GLY A 170 -8.81 3.40 -8.41
N ILE A 171 -8.29 4.28 -9.25
CA ILE A 171 -7.08 4.04 -10.06
C ILE A 171 -5.88 3.70 -9.17
N GLY A 172 -5.63 4.49 -8.12
CA GLY A 172 -4.55 4.21 -7.17
C GLY A 172 -4.73 2.92 -6.39
N ASN A 173 -5.98 2.60 -5.98
CA ASN A 173 -6.28 1.34 -5.30
C ASN A 173 -6.01 0.13 -6.20
N LEU A 174 -6.48 0.15 -7.45
CA LEU A 174 -6.23 -0.94 -8.39
C LEU A 174 -4.74 -1.11 -8.64
N TYR A 175 -4.04 0.00 -8.87
CA TYR A 175 -2.60 -0.05 -9.08
C TYR A 175 -1.86 -0.69 -7.90
N VAL A 176 -2.09 -0.23 -6.65
CA VAL A 176 -1.40 -0.78 -5.48
C VAL A 176 -1.81 -2.23 -5.19
N MET A 177 -3.08 -2.58 -5.40
CA MET A 177 -3.56 -3.95 -5.21
C MET A 177 -2.87 -4.93 -6.16
N TYR A 178 -2.82 -4.60 -7.45
CA TYR A 178 -2.21 -5.48 -8.44
C TYR A 178 -0.67 -5.45 -8.39
N SER A 179 -0.04 -4.29 -8.19
CA SER A 179 1.41 -4.22 -8.05
C SER A 179 1.91 -4.94 -6.80
N THR A 180 1.23 -4.80 -5.67
CA THR A 180 1.59 -5.51 -4.44
C THR A 180 1.24 -7.00 -4.53
N GLY A 181 0.03 -7.34 -4.96
CA GLY A 181 -0.43 -8.73 -4.98
C GLY A 181 0.25 -9.57 -6.07
N ILE A 182 0.41 -9.06 -7.29
CA ILE A 182 1.02 -9.82 -8.39
C ILE A 182 2.54 -9.67 -8.38
N ILE A 183 3.05 -8.43 -8.39
CA ILE A 183 4.50 -8.22 -8.60
C ILE A 183 5.24 -8.50 -7.32
N ILE A 184 4.92 -7.79 -6.24
CA ILE A 184 5.73 -7.84 -5.01
C ILE A 184 5.54 -9.18 -4.30
N ASN A 185 4.31 -9.54 -3.94
CA ASN A 185 4.08 -10.72 -3.11
C ASN A 185 4.16 -12.06 -3.88
N ASN A 186 3.87 -12.08 -5.19
CA ASN A 186 3.95 -13.31 -5.98
C ASN A 186 5.23 -13.42 -6.78
N LEU A 187 5.49 -12.49 -7.71
CA LEU A 187 6.61 -12.63 -8.64
C LEU A 187 7.97 -12.39 -7.97
N ASN A 188 8.07 -11.44 -7.06
CA ASN A 188 9.32 -11.17 -6.33
C ASN A 188 9.63 -12.20 -5.23
N HIS A 189 8.67 -13.07 -4.87
CA HIS A 189 8.87 -14.17 -3.93
C HIS A 189 8.88 -15.55 -4.59
N ARG A 190 8.85 -15.60 -5.93
CA ARG A 190 8.87 -16.88 -6.65
C ARG A 190 10.25 -17.54 -6.56
N GLY A 191 10.36 -18.55 -5.70
CA GLY A 191 11.63 -19.22 -5.41
C GLY A 191 12.51 -18.53 -4.38
N GLY A 192 11.93 -17.63 -3.57
CA GLY A 192 12.56 -16.74 -2.62
C GLY A 192 12.52 -15.29 -3.07
N SER A 193 12.89 -14.36 -2.18
CA SER A 193 12.97 -12.94 -2.54
C SER A 193 13.97 -12.70 -3.68
N ASN A 194 13.63 -11.84 -4.63
CA ASN A 194 14.48 -11.56 -5.77
C ASN A 194 14.48 -10.07 -6.16
N ASN A 195 15.52 -9.67 -6.89
CA ASN A 195 15.64 -8.34 -7.47
C ASN A 195 15.35 -8.40 -8.98
N ASN A 196 14.43 -7.59 -9.47
CA ASN A 196 14.11 -7.53 -10.89
C ASN A 196 13.93 -6.08 -11.35
N LEU A 197 14.66 -5.70 -12.40
CA LEU A 197 14.63 -4.34 -12.95
C LEU A 197 13.24 -3.94 -13.46
N LEU A 198 12.57 -4.83 -14.22
CA LEU A 198 11.23 -4.53 -14.72
C LEU A 198 10.23 -4.33 -13.59
N TYR A 199 10.29 -5.17 -12.57
CA TYR A 199 9.42 -5.04 -11.39
C TYR A 199 9.76 -3.76 -10.62
N ALA A 200 11.04 -3.38 -10.50
CA ALA A 200 11.43 -2.14 -9.86
C ALA A 200 10.93 -0.90 -10.62
N ILE A 201 10.95 -0.91 -11.95
CA ILE A 201 10.35 0.16 -12.77
C ILE A 201 8.84 0.22 -12.54
N LEU A 202 8.15 -0.91 -12.64
CA LEU A 202 6.70 -1.00 -12.48
C LEU A 202 6.20 -0.71 -11.05
N THR A 203 7.05 -0.78 -10.03
CA THR A 203 6.71 -0.58 -8.63
C THR A 203 7.51 0.54 -7.97
N PHE A 204 8.10 1.44 -8.76
CA PHE A 204 8.84 2.61 -8.29
C PHE A 204 9.94 2.30 -7.26
N GLY A 205 10.60 1.14 -7.40
CA GLY A 205 11.71 0.68 -6.58
C GLY A 205 11.40 -0.49 -5.64
N GLU A 206 10.13 -0.88 -5.45
CA GLU A 206 9.79 -2.03 -4.59
C GLU A 206 10.23 -3.38 -5.20
N GLY A 207 10.46 -3.43 -6.52
CA GLY A 207 10.99 -4.63 -7.22
C GLY A 207 12.47 -4.94 -6.94
N TRP A 208 13.21 -4.07 -6.22
CA TRP A 208 14.48 -4.41 -5.57
C TRP A 208 14.22 -5.13 -4.24
N HIS A 209 13.46 -6.21 -4.30
CA HIS A 209 12.80 -6.79 -3.15
C HIS A 209 13.71 -7.64 -2.28
N ASP A 210 14.69 -8.30 -2.89
CA ASP A 210 15.73 -9.01 -2.15
C ASP A 210 16.62 -8.06 -1.35
N ASN A 211 16.98 -6.90 -1.93
CA ASN A 211 17.69 -5.85 -1.21
C ASN A 211 16.88 -5.36 0.01
N HIS A 212 15.56 -5.23 -0.17
CA HIS A 212 14.65 -4.84 0.89
C HIS A 212 14.58 -5.88 2.01
N HIS A 213 14.52 -7.18 1.68
CA HIS A 213 14.54 -8.25 2.66
C HIS A 213 15.88 -8.37 3.40
N LEU A 214 17.01 -8.09 2.73
CA LEU A 214 18.32 -8.07 3.35
C LEU A 214 18.46 -6.97 4.41
N ASP A 215 17.90 -5.78 4.16
CA ASP A 215 17.95 -4.67 5.13
C ASP A 215 16.74 -3.73 4.98
N SER A 216 15.62 -4.14 5.56
CA SER A 216 14.37 -3.36 5.56
C SER A 216 14.42 -2.11 6.44
N SER A 217 15.49 -1.90 7.23
CA SER A 217 15.69 -0.69 8.02
C SER A 217 16.11 0.52 7.17
N LYS A 218 16.53 0.30 5.94
CA LYS A 218 16.89 1.37 5.01
C LYS A 218 15.64 1.95 4.34
N TYR A 219 15.65 3.28 4.16
CA TYR A 219 14.57 3.98 3.44
C TYR A 219 14.64 3.78 1.92
N SER A 220 15.70 3.21 1.40
CA SER A 220 15.93 2.95 -0.03
C SER A 220 16.31 1.50 -0.27
N ASN A 221 15.81 0.93 -1.38
CA ASN A 221 16.07 -0.44 -1.78
C ASN A 221 17.26 -0.58 -2.75
N TRP A 222 17.95 0.51 -3.12
CA TRP A 222 19.14 0.41 -3.96
C TRP A 222 20.38 0.02 -3.13
N ILE A 223 21.19 -0.87 -3.69
CA ILE A 223 22.54 -1.21 -3.20
C ILE A 223 23.57 -0.84 -4.27
N LYS A 224 23.25 -1.08 -5.55
CA LYS A 224 24.13 -0.80 -6.69
C LYS A 224 23.70 0.51 -7.36
N TRP A 225 24.64 1.24 -7.94
CA TRP A 225 24.44 2.56 -8.54
C TRP A 225 23.36 2.61 -9.64
N TYR A 226 23.14 1.51 -10.35
CA TYR A 226 22.12 1.41 -11.42
C TYR A 226 20.73 1.01 -10.92
N GLN A 227 20.59 0.67 -9.65
CA GLN A 227 19.32 0.30 -9.05
C GLN A 227 18.54 1.57 -8.68
N ILE A 228 17.69 2.03 -9.58
CA ILE A 228 16.87 3.22 -9.35
C ILE A 228 15.68 2.84 -8.45
N ASP A 229 15.52 3.58 -7.36
CA ASP A 229 14.40 3.47 -6.42
C ASP A 229 13.74 4.85 -6.28
N ILE A 230 12.69 5.07 -7.07
CA ILE A 230 11.96 6.35 -7.10
C ILE A 230 11.34 6.65 -5.75
N THR A 231 10.77 5.64 -5.07
CA THR A 231 10.23 5.79 -3.72
C THR A 231 11.31 6.26 -2.74
N GLY A 232 12.51 5.66 -2.79
CA GLY A 232 13.65 6.08 -1.96
C GLY A 232 14.11 7.50 -2.25
N LEU A 233 14.10 7.93 -3.52
CA LEU A 233 14.42 9.32 -3.90
C LEU A 233 13.38 10.31 -3.34
N ILE A 234 12.09 9.99 -3.44
CA ILE A 234 11.01 10.81 -2.87
C ILE A 234 11.15 10.90 -1.35
N ILE A 235 11.45 9.79 -0.67
CA ILE A 235 11.72 9.82 0.78
C ILE A 235 12.90 10.74 1.09
N LYS A 236 14.01 10.56 0.39
CA LYS A 236 15.24 11.33 0.60
C LYS A 236 15.02 12.84 0.49
N TRP A 237 14.32 13.28 -0.55
CA TRP A 237 14.23 14.69 -0.88
C TRP A 237 13.02 15.40 -0.27
N PHE A 238 11.91 14.69 -0.04
CA PHE A 238 10.65 15.33 0.35
C PHE A 238 10.08 14.89 1.70
N LEU A 239 10.32 13.62 2.12
CA LEU A 239 9.62 13.09 3.29
C LEU A 239 10.51 12.96 4.53
N LYS A 240 11.79 12.62 4.37
CA LYS A 240 12.73 12.43 5.48
C LYS A 240 13.07 13.77 6.12
N ARG A 241 13.18 13.79 7.46
CA ARG A 241 13.65 14.92 8.28
C ARG A 241 14.70 14.45 9.25
N GLU A 242 15.79 15.22 9.43
CA GLU A 242 16.88 14.87 10.35
C GLU A 242 16.43 14.89 11.82
N HIS A 243 15.58 15.85 12.19
CA HIS A 243 15.05 16.03 13.53
C HIS A 243 13.65 15.44 13.75
N GLY A 244 13.17 14.60 12.83
CA GLY A 244 11.87 13.94 12.95
C GLY A 244 11.86 12.82 13.97
N SER A 245 10.66 12.33 14.31
CA SER A 245 10.44 11.13 15.12
C SER A 245 10.16 9.91 14.23
N VAL A 246 10.58 8.74 14.68
CA VAL A 246 10.10 7.45 14.16
C VAL A 246 8.92 7.03 15.05
N SER A 247 7.78 6.68 14.43
CA SER A 247 6.59 6.22 15.16
C SER A 247 6.77 4.83 15.77
#